data_4d51f084a3b8d335d7a7ed114afabcde
#
_entry.id   4d51f084a3b8d335d7a7ed114afabcde
#
_cell.length_a   1.000
_cell.length_b   1.000
_cell.length_c   1.000
_cell.angle_alpha   90.00
_cell.angle_beta   90.00
_cell.angle_gamma   90.00
#
_symmetry.space_group_name_H-M   'P 1'
#
loop_
_entity.id
_entity.type
_entity.pdbx_description
1 polymer ?
#
loop_
_entity_poly.entity_id
_entity_poly.type
_entity_poly.pdbx_seq_one_letter_code
_entity_poly.pdbx_strand_id
1 'polypeptide(L)'
;MAHPTSRRSFLGLSALGLAAAVAPGELVRPAVAASQLEHPRSNIHPDISVWVTSGDERFAAAPQATWRPASPTPGTDQLRLSPGTKFQKILGFGGAFTDAACYTFNRLAPPAREQLFHELFHPSEMGLSVGRICVGSSDYSTKLYSYDDGEADPELTRFSIEHDREYILPVLRQARQANPDLFLFSSPWSPPGWMKFNGTMLGGSMRNHYFSVYAKYYLKFLDGYAAEGVPVEALTTQNEVDTDQDGRMPACIWPQEYEIQFIRDHLGPLLESSATPVKIWLLDHNYDLWGRVMCSLEDDKLRKYANTVAWHGYYGTPDMMSKVHDAYPETEMHWTEGGPDYSDPGYLTDWCKWSGTFSDVLKHWCRSITAWNLALDEHGRPNIGPFPCGGVVTINSETKEITRSGQYWAFAHYSRVVRRGARRFDSESAAADLEHVALENPDGQQVLVVTNTGARRTIELRLANMALRFQGRQIR
;
A
#
# COMPACT_ATOMS: atom_id res chain seq x y z
N MET A 1 -2.45 -56.41 -23.05
CA MET A 1 -1.14 -56.87 -23.57
C MET A 1 -0.15 -55.78 -23.22
N ALA A 2 0.51 -55.93 -22.14
CA ALA A 2 1.91 -56.27 -21.94
C ALA A 2 2.88 -55.11 -22.22
N HIS A 3 3.44 -54.62 -21.15
CA HIS A 3 4.74 -53.95 -20.95
C HIS A 3 5.89 -54.65 -21.72
N PRO A 4 7.18 -54.18 -21.76
CA PRO A 4 7.91 -53.54 -20.66
C PRO A 4 9.10 -52.59 -21.01
N THR A 5 9.60 -51.83 -19.97
CA THR A 5 11.00 -51.63 -19.47
C THR A 5 12.10 -51.15 -20.44
N SER A 6 13.08 -50.35 -20.11
CA SER A 6 14.05 -50.33 -19.01
C SER A 6 15.10 -49.20 -19.14
N ARG A 7 15.53 -48.71 -18.04
CA ARG A 7 16.83 -48.16 -17.58
C ARG A 7 18.03 -48.13 -18.54
N ARG A 8 18.86 -47.06 -18.48
CA ARG A 8 20.26 -47.18 -18.04
C ARG A 8 20.98 -45.81 -17.93
N SER A 9 21.68 -45.70 -16.85
CA SER A 9 22.67 -44.68 -16.45
C SER A 9 23.95 -44.78 -17.32
N PHE A 10 24.71 -43.69 -17.43
CA PHE A 10 26.17 -43.78 -17.60
C PHE A 10 26.90 -42.64 -16.91
N LEU A 11 27.82 -43.06 -16.02
CA LEU A 11 28.90 -42.31 -15.39
C LEU A 11 30.04 -42.14 -16.42
N GLY A 12 30.82 -41.07 -16.27
CA GLY A 12 32.11 -40.90 -16.95
C GLY A 12 33.00 -39.92 -16.22
N LEU A 13 33.89 -40.47 -15.40
CA LEU A 13 35.08 -39.80 -14.82
C LEU A 13 36.13 -39.54 -15.91
N SER A 14 36.91 -38.48 -15.74
CA SER A 14 38.38 -38.54 -16.02
C SER A 14 39.14 -37.45 -15.28
N ALA A 15 40.11 -37.89 -14.52
CA ALA A 15 41.13 -37.14 -13.80
C ALA A 15 42.42 -37.04 -14.64
N LEU A 16 43.33 -36.16 -14.24
CA LEU A 16 44.81 -36.18 -14.33
C LEU A 16 45.29 -34.74 -14.01
N GLY A 17 46.05 -34.40 -13.03
CA GLY A 17 47.18 -35.03 -12.42
C GLY A 17 48.46 -34.22 -12.70
N LEU A 18 49.07 -33.60 -11.70
CA LEU A 18 50.50 -33.57 -11.59
C LEU A 18 50.97 -33.14 -10.17
N ALA A 19 51.82 -33.95 -9.63
CA ALA A 19 52.41 -33.89 -8.31
C ALA A 19 53.70 -33.07 -8.32
N ALA A 20 54.04 -32.46 -7.16
CA ALA A 20 55.40 -32.26 -6.73
C ALA A 20 55.52 -32.46 -5.24
N ALA A 21 56.36 -33.39 -4.85
CA ALA A 21 56.68 -33.82 -3.51
C ALA A 21 57.81 -33.02 -2.91
N VAL A 22 57.70 -32.66 -1.64
CA VAL A 22 58.87 -32.53 -0.71
C VAL A 22 58.37 -32.95 0.70
N ALA A 23 59.07 -33.93 1.30
CA ALA A 23 58.94 -34.38 2.69
C ALA A 23 60.19 -33.93 3.48
N PRO A 24 60.40 -34.32 4.78
CA PRO A 24 59.51 -34.05 5.95
C PRO A 24 60.29 -33.26 7.05
N GLY A 25 59.57 -32.66 7.95
CA GLY A 25 60.13 -32.10 9.18
C GLY A 25 59.16 -32.26 10.34
N GLU A 26 59.49 -33.13 11.25
CA GLU A 26 58.81 -33.27 12.55
C GLU A 26 58.78 -31.95 13.32
N LEU A 27 57.63 -31.51 13.78
CA LEU A 27 57.56 -30.58 14.88
C LEU A 27 56.32 -30.88 15.76
N VAL A 28 56.68 -31.18 16.97
CA VAL A 28 55.96 -31.27 18.24
C VAL A 28 54.63 -30.48 18.28
N ARG A 29 53.52 -31.21 18.58
CA ARG A 29 52.26 -30.61 18.97
C ARG A 29 52.31 -30.14 20.42
N PRO A 30 52.00 -28.86 20.71
CA PRO A 30 51.49 -28.50 22.03
C PRO A 30 49.95 -28.69 21.99
N ALA A 31 49.45 -29.39 23.00
CA ALA A 31 48.04 -29.45 23.33
C ALA A 31 47.57 -28.03 23.70
N VAL A 32 46.82 -27.42 22.80
CA VAL A 32 46.08 -26.19 23.12
C VAL A 32 44.73 -26.62 23.67
N ALA A 33 44.56 -26.37 24.96
CA ALA A 33 43.28 -26.45 25.66
C ALA A 33 42.23 -25.66 24.85
N ALA A 34 41.11 -26.27 24.58
CA ALA A 34 39.93 -25.59 24.08
C ALA A 34 39.47 -24.60 25.15
N SER A 35 39.96 -23.39 25.09
CA SER A 35 39.35 -22.27 25.78
C SER A 35 38.01 -22.01 25.07
N GLN A 36 36.93 -22.30 25.76
CA GLN A 36 35.61 -21.79 25.41
C GLN A 36 35.75 -20.26 25.35
N LEU A 37 35.82 -19.71 24.14
CA LEU A 37 35.57 -18.31 23.89
C LEU A 37 34.10 -18.08 24.22
N GLU A 38 33.82 -17.76 25.49
CA GLU A 38 32.62 -17.06 25.86
C GLU A 38 32.63 -15.75 25.07
N HIS A 39 31.83 -15.70 24.00
CA HIS A 39 31.47 -14.43 23.42
C HIS A 39 30.82 -13.60 24.53
N PRO A 40 31.31 -12.40 24.84
CA PRO A 40 30.64 -11.53 25.77
C PRO A 40 29.25 -11.29 25.16
N ARG A 41 28.21 -11.84 25.78
CA ARG A 41 26.84 -11.44 25.52
C ARG A 41 26.78 -9.96 25.88
N SER A 42 26.86 -9.09 24.87
CA SER A 42 26.60 -7.69 25.07
C SER A 42 25.15 -7.57 25.58
N ASN A 43 25.00 -7.20 26.84
CA ASN A 43 23.74 -6.79 27.43
C ASN A 43 23.33 -5.40 26.89
N ILE A 44 23.33 -5.24 25.57
CA ILE A 44 22.80 -4.05 24.91
C ILE A 44 21.29 -4.31 24.83
N HIS A 45 20.55 -3.83 25.84
CA HIS A 45 19.11 -3.70 25.71
C HIS A 45 18.85 -2.60 24.67
N PRO A 46 18.17 -2.90 23.56
CA PRO A 46 17.90 -1.86 22.58
C PRO A 46 17.12 -0.73 23.24
N ASP A 47 17.52 0.51 23.00
CA ASP A 47 16.78 1.68 23.41
C ASP A 47 15.39 1.63 22.76
N ILE A 48 14.36 1.86 23.56
CA ILE A 48 12.97 1.85 23.11
C ILE A 48 12.44 3.27 23.11
N SER A 49 12.15 3.78 21.93
CA SER A 49 11.44 5.03 21.75
C SER A 49 9.95 4.77 21.67
N VAL A 50 9.16 5.59 22.35
CA VAL A 50 7.70 5.44 22.41
C VAL A 50 7.04 6.75 21.98
N TRP A 51 6.07 6.64 21.06
CA TRP A 51 5.21 7.76 20.64
C TRP A 51 3.75 7.43 20.90
N VAL A 52 2.98 8.41 21.29
CA VAL A 52 1.59 8.27 21.71
C VAL A 52 0.69 9.30 21.01
N THR A 53 -0.48 8.85 20.55
CA THR A 53 -1.61 9.70 20.20
C THR A 53 -2.76 9.34 21.12
N SER A 54 -3.18 10.26 21.99
CA SER A 54 -4.26 10.04 22.98
C SER A 54 -4.69 11.36 23.61
N GLY A 55 -5.98 11.63 23.72
CA GLY A 55 -6.48 12.90 24.26
C GLY A 55 -5.98 14.08 23.42
N ASP A 56 -5.19 14.96 23.99
CA ASP A 56 -4.59 16.12 23.31
C ASP A 56 -3.17 15.83 22.76
N GLU A 57 -2.60 14.69 23.09
CA GLU A 57 -1.29 14.27 22.58
C GLU A 57 -1.42 13.77 21.13
N ARG A 58 -0.51 14.24 20.26
CA ARG A 58 -0.47 13.88 18.82
C ARG A 58 0.94 13.46 18.45
N PHE A 59 1.15 12.15 18.22
CA PHE A 59 2.46 11.55 17.96
C PHE A 59 3.53 12.12 18.91
N ALA A 60 3.17 12.25 20.19
CA ALA A 60 4.02 12.83 21.21
C ALA A 60 5.03 11.80 21.75
N ALA A 61 6.26 12.22 21.97
CA ALA A 61 7.26 11.37 22.61
C ALA A 61 6.84 11.07 24.05
N ALA A 62 6.84 9.80 24.41
CA ALA A 62 6.58 9.34 25.77
C ALA A 62 7.89 8.95 26.48
N PRO A 63 7.91 8.82 27.82
CA PRO A 63 9.08 8.33 28.55
C PRO A 63 9.55 7.00 28.00
N GLN A 64 10.86 6.83 27.91
CA GLN A 64 11.47 5.59 27.45
C GLN A 64 11.03 4.42 28.34
N ALA A 65 10.72 3.30 27.71
CA ALA A 65 10.41 2.05 28.40
C ALA A 65 11.67 1.20 28.51
N THR A 66 11.79 0.45 29.62
CA THR A 66 12.97 -0.36 29.90
C THR A 66 12.60 -1.82 29.96
N TRP A 67 13.36 -2.67 29.31
CA TRP A 67 13.23 -4.11 29.38
C TRP A 67 13.59 -4.64 30.78
N ARG A 68 12.84 -5.63 31.25
CA ARG A 68 13.04 -6.34 32.51
C ARG A 68 12.87 -7.84 32.27
N PRO A 69 13.37 -8.72 33.16
CA PRO A 69 13.03 -10.15 33.11
C PRO A 69 11.49 -10.34 33.13
N ALA A 70 10.99 -11.20 32.25
CA ALA A 70 9.56 -11.49 32.16
C ALA A 70 9.06 -12.17 33.44
N SER A 71 7.84 -11.80 33.89
CA SER A 71 7.17 -12.54 34.97
C SER A 71 6.80 -13.94 34.46
N PRO A 72 6.96 -14.99 35.30
CA PRO A 72 6.55 -16.33 34.91
C PRO A 72 5.03 -16.49 34.75
N THR A 73 4.23 -15.62 35.37
CA THR A 73 2.76 -15.71 35.30
C THR A 73 2.23 -14.90 34.11
N PRO A 74 1.54 -15.55 33.16
CA PRO A 74 0.87 -14.84 32.06
C PRO A 74 -0.26 -13.95 32.61
N GLY A 75 -0.30 -12.69 32.16
CA GLY A 75 -1.43 -11.77 32.37
C GLY A 75 -2.32 -11.72 31.13
N THR A 76 -3.54 -11.23 31.28
CA THR A 76 -4.50 -11.07 30.15
C THR A 76 -4.07 -9.98 29.15
N ASP A 77 -3.37 -8.94 29.62
CA ASP A 77 -2.92 -7.82 28.82
C ASP A 77 -1.45 -7.98 28.36
N GLN A 78 -1.19 -9.14 27.76
CA GLN A 78 0.13 -9.44 27.20
C GLN A 78 0.12 -9.37 25.67
N LEU A 79 1.20 -8.81 25.12
CA LEU A 79 1.49 -8.83 23.71
C LEU A 79 2.84 -9.50 23.50
N ARG A 80 2.83 -10.65 22.83
CA ARG A 80 4.04 -11.45 22.54
C ARG A 80 4.55 -11.15 21.14
N LEU A 81 5.84 -10.96 21.02
CA LEU A 81 6.55 -10.77 19.75
C LEU A 81 7.35 -12.02 19.38
N SER A 82 7.24 -12.47 18.13
CA SER A 82 7.94 -13.63 17.57
C SER A 82 8.70 -13.25 16.28
N PRO A 83 9.84 -12.55 16.38
CA PRO A 83 10.54 -12.00 15.21
C PRO A 83 11.11 -13.05 14.24
N GLY A 84 11.18 -14.33 14.67
CA GLY A 84 11.64 -15.44 13.82
C GLY A 84 10.69 -15.77 12.66
N THR A 85 9.40 -15.49 12.80
CA THR A 85 8.39 -15.74 11.76
C THR A 85 8.16 -14.46 10.95
N LYS A 86 8.57 -14.46 9.70
CA LYS A 86 8.46 -13.29 8.79
C LYS A 86 7.39 -13.52 7.74
N PHE A 87 6.68 -12.45 7.39
CA PHE A 87 5.62 -12.42 6.41
C PHE A 87 5.95 -11.47 5.24
N GLN A 88 4.95 -10.79 4.71
CA GLN A 88 5.11 -9.91 3.54
C GLN A 88 6.05 -8.73 3.78
N LYS A 89 6.60 -8.22 2.67
CA LYS A 89 7.35 -6.97 2.64
C LYS A 89 6.41 -5.78 2.43
N ILE A 90 6.64 -4.71 3.15
CA ILE A 90 5.90 -3.45 3.03
C ILE A 90 6.44 -2.62 1.86
N LEU A 91 5.53 -2.13 1.03
CA LEU A 91 5.82 -1.18 -0.04
C LEU A 91 5.82 0.25 0.50
N GLY A 92 4.82 0.61 1.30
CA GLY A 92 4.73 1.93 1.91
C GLY A 92 3.30 2.36 2.25
N PHE A 93 3.17 3.63 2.61
CA PHE A 93 1.94 4.28 3.05
C PHE A 93 1.74 5.57 2.26
N GLY A 94 0.48 5.96 2.03
CA GLY A 94 0.22 7.18 1.28
C GLY A 94 -1.23 7.52 1.07
N GLY A 95 -1.54 8.24 -0.03
CA GLY A 95 -2.89 8.66 -0.35
C GLY A 95 -3.04 9.05 -1.83
N ALA A 96 -4.29 9.30 -2.23
CA ALA A 96 -4.59 9.63 -3.60
C ALA A 96 -4.36 11.12 -3.91
N PHE A 97 -3.63 11.36 -4.98
CA PHE A 97 -3.48 12.63 -5.67
C PHE A 97 -4.66 12.81 -6.63
N THR A 98 -5.87 12.92 -6.05
CA THR A 98 -7.07 13.22 -6.86
C THR A 98 -6.94 14.59 -7.50
N ASP A 99 -7.68 14.85 -8.56
CA ASP A 99 -7.80 16.19 -9.15
C ASP A 99 -8.13 17.23 -8.06
N ALA A 100 -9.10 16.91 -7.19
CA ALA A 100 -9.49 17.76 -6.08
C ALA A 100 -8.35 18.01 -5.07
N ALA A 101 -7.60 16.98 -4.70
CA ALA A 101 -6.47 17.12 -3.78
C ALA A 101 -5.37 18.00 -4.39
N CYS A 102 -5.02 17.77 -5.65
CA CYS A 102 -4.02 18.56 -6.34
C CYS A 102 -4.44 20.01 -6.53
N TYR A 103 -5.71 20.24 -6.90
CA TYR A 103 -6.29 21.57 -6.95
C TYR A 103 -6.20 22.29 -5.60
N THR A 104 -6.57 21.60 -4.53
CA THR A 104 -6.58 22.17 -3.16
C THR A 104 -5.17 22.51 -2.70
N PHE A 105 -4.17 21.64 -2.92
CA PHE A 105 -2.76 21.94 -2.66
C PHE A 105 -2.28 23.15 -3.47
N ASN A 106 -2.69 23.25 -4.74
CA ASN A 106 -2.24 24.35 -5.63
C ASN A 106 -2.78 25.72 -5.20
N ARG A 107 -3.82 25.76 -4.35
CA ARG A 107 -4.37 27.00 -3.78
C ARG A 107 -3.60 27.54 -2.58
N LEU A 108 -2.66 26.79 -2.04
CA LEU A 108 -1.76 27.28 -1.00
C LEU A 108 -0.70 28.21 -1.59
N ALA A 109 -0.31 29.20 -0.81
CA ALA A 109 0.88 29.99 -1.14
C ALA A 109 2.12 29.08 -1.26
N PRO A 110 3.05 29.32 -2.18
CA PRO A 110 4.18 28.43 -2.41
C PRO A 110 4.95 28.02 -1.15
N PRO A 111 5.30 28.93 -0.18
CA PRO A 111 6.00 28.52 1.04
C PRO A 111 5.18 27.59 1.94
N ALA A 112 3.87 27.83 2.07
CA ALA A 112 3.00 26.98 2.88
C ALA A 112 2.83 25.59 2.25
N ARG A 113 2.73 25.52 0.91
CA ARG A 113 2.69 24.26 0.17
C ARG A 113 3.99 23.49 0.31
N GLU A 114 5.13 24.15 0.19
CA GLU A 114 6.45 23.52 0.35
C GLU A 114 6.60 22.92 1.75
N GLN A 115 6.21 23.65 2.79
CA GLN A 115 6.23 23.18 4.17
C GLN A 115 5.31 21.96 4.36
N LEU A 116 4.09 21.99 3.83
CA LEU A 116 3.17 20.86 3.92
C LEU A 116 3.69 19.64 3.14
N PHE A 117 4.30 19.82 1.98
CA PHE A 117 4.88 18.73 1.21
C PHE A 117 6.11 18.13 1.90
N HIS A 118 6.94 18.94 2.54
CA HIS A 118 7.99 18.45 3.41
C HIS A 118 7.39 17.60 4.55
N GLU A 119 6.37 18.10 5.24
CA GLU A 119 5.69 17.36 6.31
C GLU A 119 5.10 16.03 5.84
N LEU A 120 4.41 16.00 4.69
CA LEU A 120 3.72 14.80 4.21
C LEU A 120 4.68 13.78 3.59
N PHE A 121 5.67 14.21 2.82
CA PHE A 121 6.43 13.31 1.96
C PHE A 121 7.88 13.11 2.37
N HIS A 122 8.52 14.10 3.04
CA HIS A 122 9.94 13.96 3.37
C HIS A 122 10.18 12.77 4.32
N PRO A 123 11.19 11.89 4.06
CA PRO A 123 11.44 10.67 4.84
C PRO A 123 11.73 10.89 6.34
N SER A 124 12.15 12.10 6.74
CA SER A 124 12.37 12.48 8.16
C SER A 124 11.08 12.89 8.87
N GLU A 125 9.99 13.09 8.14
CA GLU A 125 8.69 13.51 8.64
C GLU A 125 7.66 12.39 8.47
N MET A 126 6.47 12.67 7.90
CA MET A 126 5.46 11.63 7.66
C MET A 126 5.98 10.53 6.71
N GLY A 127 6.78 10.88 5.70
CA GLY A 127 7.44 9.93 4.81
C GLY A 127 6.46 9.14 3.94
N LEU A 128 5.31 9.74 3.55
CA LEU A 128 4.40 9.08 2.62
C LEU A 128 5.15 8.72 1.34
N SER A 129 5.06 7.46 0.94
CA SER A 129 5.89 6.89 -0.12
C SER A 129 5.09 6.12 -1.18
N VAL A 130 3.75 6.17 -1.11
CA VAL A 130 2.83 5.60 -2.11
C VAL A 130 1.82 6.66 -2.49
N GLY A 131 1.56 6.83 -3.80
CA GLY A 131 0.58 7.76 -4.32
C GLY A 131 -0.33 7.10 -5.35
N ARG A 132 -1.63 7.37 -5.28
CA ARG A 132 -2.61 6.96 -6.28
C ARG A 132 -2.99 8.12 -7.16
N ILE A 133 -3.04 7.90 -8.46
CA ILE A 133 -3.41 8.90 -9.48
C ILE A 133 -4.70 8.45 -10.17
N CYS A 134 -5.63 9.38 -10.39
CA CYS A 134 -6.80 9.11 -11.21
C CYS A 134 -6.45 9.24 -12.71
N VAL A 135 -6.91 8.31 -13.53
CA VAL A 135 -6.79 8.40 -15.01
C VAL A 135 -8.05 9.09 -15.53
N GLY A 136 -7.96 10.41 -15.72
CA GLY A 136 -9.11 11.29 -15.92
C GLY A 136 -9.80 11.63 -14.60
N SER A 137 -11.04 12.13 -14.65
CA SER A 137 -11.80 12.53 -13.47
C SER A 137 -12.29 11.35 -12.64
N SER A 138 -12.23 11.51 -11.32
CA SER A 138 -13.00 10.74 -10.34
C SER A 138 -14.21 11.56 -9.86
N ASP A 139 -14.91 11.08 -8.82
CA ASP A 139 -15.89 11.87 -8.07
C ASP A 139 -15.25 13.09 -7.38
N TYR A 140 -13.98 12.99 -6.98
CA TYR A 140 -13.20 14.10 -6.41
C TYR A 140 -12.40 14.82 -7.48
N SER A 141 -13.11 15.55 -8.31
CA SER A 141 -12.57 16.35 -9.41
C SER A 141 -13.23 17.71 -9.48
N THR A 142 -12.54 18.67 -10.09
CA THR A 142 -13.06 20.02 -10.34
C THR A 142 -14.14 20.02 -11.43
N LYS A 143 -14.10 19.05 -12.34
CA LYS A 143 -15.04 18.83 -13.43
C LYS A 143 -14.99 17.39 -13.92
N LEU A 144 -15.99 17.00 -14.71
CA LEU A 144 -15.99 15.74 -15.45
C LEU A 144 -15.08 15.87 -16.68
N TYR A 145 -14.10 14.98 -16.83
CA TYR A 145 -13.22 14.93 -18.01
C TYR A 145 -12.58 13.55 -18.19
N SER A 146 -12.30 13.21 -19.43
CA SER A 146 -11.34 12.17 -19.81
C SER A 146 -10.20 12.78 -20.64
N TYR A 147 -9.22 11.99 -21.00
CA TYR A 147 -8.14 12.49 -21.89
C TYR A 147 -8.51 12.45 -23.38
N ASP A 148 -9.73 12.00 -23.72
CA ASP A 148 -10.23 11.94 -25.08
C ASP A 148 -11.75 12.10 -25.11
N ASP A 149 -12.21 13.31 -24.78
CA ASP A 149 -13.64 13.65 -24.78
C ASP A 149 -14.14 13.98 -26.19
N GLY A 150 -15.46 13.86 -26.38
CA GLY A 150 -16.17 14.21 -27.62
C GLY A 150 -16.67 13.01 -28.41
N GLU A 151 -16.68 13.12 -29.74
CA GLU A 151 -17.12 12.04 -30.65
C GLU A 151 -16.15 10.87 -30.61
N ALA A 152 -16.59 9.70 -31.12
CA ALA A 152 -15.74 8.50 -31.15
C ALA A 152 -14.42 8.75 -31.89
N ASP A 153 -13.30 8.41 -31.25
CA ASP A 153 -11.94 8.57 -31.77
C ASP A 153 -11.09 7.31 -31.59
N PRO A 154 -11.33 6.24 -32.37
CA PRO A 154 -10.59 4.99 -32.24
C PRO A 154 -9.07 5.09 -32.43
N GLU A 155 -8.60 6.14 -33.09
CA GLU A 155 -7.18 6.41 -33.28
C GLU A 155 -6.57 7.25 -32.15
N LEU A 156 -7.39 7.73 -31.18
CA LEU A 156 -6.97 8.58 -30.06
C LEU A 156 -6.17 9.81 -30.50
N THR A 157 -6.63 10.47 -31.55
CA THR A 157 -5.97 11.65 -32.14
C THR A 157 -6.12 12.88 -31.26
N ARG A 158 -7.22 12.95 -30.47
CA ARG A 158 -7.50 14.04 -29.52
C ARG A 158 -6.96 13.78 -28.12
N PHE A 159 -6.39 12.57 -27.87
CA PHE A 159 -5.88 12.24 -26.56
C PHE A 159 -4.91 13.30 -26.03
N SER A 160 -5.20 13.84 -24.84
CA SER A 160 -4.38 14.89 -24.23
C SER A 160 -4.46 14.85 -22.71
N ILE A 161 -3.31 14.93 -22.04
CA ILE A 161 -3.18 15.10 -20.59
C ILE A 161 -3.06 16.58 -20.19
N GLU A 162 -3.49 17.51 -21.04
CA GLU A 162 -3.32 18.96 -20.83
C GLU A 162 -3.96 19.43 -19.52
N HIS A 163 -5.12 18.87 -19.15
CA HIS A 163 -5.76 19.18 -17.87
C HIS A 163 -4.82 18.92 -16.68
N ASP A 164 -4.09 17.82 -16.71
CA ASP A 164 -3.23 17.42 -15.59
C ASP A 164 -1.95 18.27 -15.49
N ARG A 165 -1.55 18.92 -16.59
CA ARG A 165 -0.41 19.84 -16.60
C ARG A 165 -0.63 21.11 -15.80
N GLU A 166 -1.88 21.51 -15.59
CA GLU A 166 -2.21 22.74 -14.89
C GLU A 166 -1.76 22.69 -13.41
N TYR A 167 -2.07 21.60 -12.69
CA TYR A 167 -1.73 21.46 -11.27
C TYR A 167 -1.43 20.02 -10.81
N ILE A 168 -1.94 18.97 -11.46
CA ILE A 168 -1.72 17.59 -11.02
C ILE A 168 -0.24 17.21 -11.16
N LEU A 169 0.31 17.33 -12.37
CA LEU A 169 1.71 17.02 -12.64
C LEU A 169 2.70 17.90 -11.84
N PRO A 170 2.49 19.23 -11.71
CA PRO A 170 3.31 20.05 -10.81
C PRO A 170 3.30 19.58 -9.35
N VAL A 171 2.14 19.20 -8.80
CA VAL A 171 1.99 18.68 -7.46
C VAL A 171 2.73 17.35 -7.30
N LEU A 172 2.58 16.41 -8.23
CA LEU A 172 3.29 15.14 -8.23
C LEU A 172 4.82 15.30 -8.31
N ARG A 173 5.31 16.22 -9.15
CA ARG A 173 6.75 16.52 -9.22
C ARG A 173 7.27 17.07 -7.89
N GLN A 174 6.53 17.96 -7.24
CA GLN A 174 6.90 18.52 -5.94
C GLN A 174 6.91 17.44 -4.85
N ALA A 175 5.92 16.53 -4.83
CA ALA A 175 5.91 15.39 -3.93
C ALA A 175 7.12 14.47 -4.14
N ARG A 176 7.49 14.17 -5.38
CA ARG A 176 8.69 13.39 -5.73
C ARG A 176 9.99 14.11 -5.39
N GLN A 177 10.03 15.44 -5.45
CA GLN A 177 11.20 16.19 -4.96
C GLN A 177 11.38 16.04 -3.45
N ALA A 178 10.29 16.03 -2.68
CA ALA A 178 10.32 15.80 -1.24
C ALA A 178 10.64 14.33 -0.89
N ASN A 179 10.13 13.37 -1.69
CA ASN A 179 10.39 11.95 -1.55
C ASN A 179 10.67 11.28 -2.91
N PRO A 180 11.94 11.14 -3.32
CA PRO A 180 12.30 10.48 -4.57
C PRO A 180 11.83 9.02 -4.69
N ASP A 181 11.58 8.34 -3.56
CA ASP A 181 11.10 6.96 -3.51
C ASP A 181 9.57 6.86 -3.61
N LEU A 182 8.86 7.94 -3.92
CA LEU A 182 7.40 7.92 -4.06
C LEU A 182 6.98 6.98 -5.20
N PHE A 183 6.38 5.85 -4.84
CA PHE A 183 5.80 4.87 -5.76
C PHE A 183 4.42 5.36 -6.20
N LEU A 184 4.19 5.44 -7.50
CA LEU A 184 2.92 5.91 -8.07
C LEU A 184 2.18 4.78 -8.77
N PHE A 185 0.89 4.63 -8.45
CA PHE A 185 -0.03 3.78 -9.21
C PHE A 185 -1.26 4.57 -9.65
N SER A 186 -1.96 4.08 -10.65
CA SER A 186 -3.10 4.79 -11.23
C SER A 186 -4.34 3.92 -11.39
N SER A 187 -5.51 4.56 -11.34
CA SER A 187 -6.82 3.92 -11.51
C SER A 187 -7.75 4.84 -12.31
N PRO A 188 -8.49 4.34 -13.31
CA PRO A 188 -9.57 5.08 -13.95
C PRO A 188 -10.89 4.86 -13.24
N TRP A 189 -11.73 5.87 -13.17
CA TRP A 189 -13.13 5.77 -12.74
C TRP A 189 -14.06 5.42 -13.90
N SER A 190 -13.72 5.88 -15.09
CA SER A 190 -14.50 5.58 -16.30
C SER A 190 -13.61 5.72 -17.54
N PRO A 191 -13.80 4.89 -18.58
CA PRO A 191 -13.35 5.21 -19.93
C PRO A 191 -14.02 6.48 -20.43
N PRO A 192 -13.48 7.09 -21.52
CA PRO A 192 -14.20 8.16 -22.26
C PRO A 192 -15.62 7.75 -22.59
N GLY A 193 -16.57 8.69 -22.51
CA GLY A 193 -17.99 8.41 -22.68
C GLY A 193 -18.35 7.69 -23.99
N TRP A 194 -17.67 8.02 -25.07
CA TRP A 194 -17.92 7.39 -26.38
C TRP A 194 -17.54 5.89 -26.44
N MET A 195 -16.69 5.41 -25.52
CA MET A 195 -16.38 3.97 -25.40
C MET A 195 -17.46 3.19 -24.62
N LYS A 196 -18.45 3.86 -24.05
CA LYS A 196 -19.47 3.26 -23.18
C LYS A 196 -20.84 3.14 -23.87
N PHE A 197 -21.68 2.20 -23.37
CA PHE A 197 -23.00 1.97 -23.95
C PHE A 197 -23.94 3.16 -23.76
N ASN A 198 -23.79 3.89 -22.65
CA ASN A 198 -24.62 5.05 -22.31
C ASN A 198 -24.09 6.39 -22.85
N GLY A 199 -22.95 6.39 -23.53
CA GLY A 199 -22.35 7.59 -24.14
C GLY A 199 -21.84 8.65 -23.16
N THR A 200 -21.66 8.30 -21.87
CA THR A 200 -21.20 9.21 -20.82
C THR A 200 -20.23 8.52 -19.87
N MET A 201 -19.40 9.26 -19.17
CA MET A 201 -18.54 8.74 -18.11
C MET A 201 -19.33 8.37 -16.83
N LEU A 202 -20.54 8.90 -16.66
CA LEU A 202 -21.36 8.67 -15.47
C LEU A 202 -22.03 7.31 -15.54
N GLY A 203 -21.67 6.39 -14.65
CA GLY A 203 -22.23 5.03 -14.57
C GLY A 203 -22.14 4.22 -15.86
N GLY A 204 -22.90 3.13 -15.94
CA GLY A 204 -22.98 2.25 -17.10
C GLY A 204 -21.77 1.36 -17.32
N SER A 205 -21.64 0.75 -18.50
CA SER A 205 -20.60 -0.22 -18.82
C SER A 205 -19.91 0.05 -20.15
N MET A 206 -18.71 -0.48 -20.30
CA MET A 206 -17.87 -0.33 -21.48
C MET A 206 -18.32 -1.25 -22.63
N ARG A 207 -18.15 -0.80 -23.87
CA ARG A 207 -18.30 -1.61 -25.09
C ARG A 207 -17.01 -2.37 -25.35
N ASN A 208 -17.05 -3.70 -25.31
CA ASN A 208 -15.85 -4.55 -25.41
C ASN A 208 -15.10 -4.43 -26.74
N HIS A 209 -15.75 -4.02 -27.84
CA HIS A 209 -15.05 -3.82 -29.09
C HIS A 209 -14.03 -2.65 -29.07
N TYR A 210 -14.05 -1.81 -28.02
CA TYR A 210 -13.05 -0.78 -27.78
C TYR A 210 -11.89 -1.23 -26.86
N PHE A 211 -11.83 -2.48 -26.44
CA PHE A 211 -10.76 -2.94 -25.52
C PHE A 211 -9.35 -2.66 -26.07
N SER A 212 -9.11 -2.93 -27.35
CA SER A 212 -7.80 -2.62 -27.94
C SER A 212 -7.48 -1.12 -27.99
N VAL A 213 -8.50 -0.28 -28.19
CA VAL A 213 -8.36 1.17 -28.17
C VAL A 213 -8.12 1.66 -26.74
N TYR A 214 -8.85 1.11 -25.77
CA TYR A 214 -8.69 1.47 -24.37
C TYR A 214 -7.33 1.05 -23.80
N ALA A 215 -6.79 -0.09 -24.23
CA ALA A 215 -5.40 -0.47 -23.88
C ALA A 215 -4.38 0.55 -24.40
N LYS A 216 -4.56 1.04 -25.65
CA LYS A 216 -3.73 2.13 -26.19
C LYS A 216 -3.91 3.45 -25.44
N TYR A 217 -5.12 3.74 -24.94
CA TYR A 217 -5.39 4.91 -24.10
C TYR A 217 -4.54 4.88 -22.81
N TYR A 218 -4.43 3.72 -22.15
CA TYR A 218 -3.53 3.55 -21.00
C TYR A 218 -2.07 3.77 -21.38
N LEU A 219 -1.62 3.21 -22.50
CA LEU A 219 -0.23 3.39 -22.92
C LEU A 219 0.08 4.87 -23.18
N LYS A 220 -0.82 5.61 -23.86
CA LYS A 220 -0.67 7.06 -24.08
C LYS A 220 -0.61 7.85 -22.77
N PHE A 221 -1.43 7.47 -21.76
CA PHE A 221 -1.37 8.06 -20.43
C PHE A 221 0.00 7.82 -19.78
N LEU A 222 0.47 6.58 -19.75
CA LEU A 222 1.76 6.20 -19.15
C LEU A 222 2.93 6.92 -19.84
N ASP A 223 2.94 6.95 -21.17
CA ASP A 223 3.96 7.65 -21.97
C ASP A 223 3.92 9.17 -21.72
N GLY A 224 2.72 9.74 -21.65
CA GLY A 224 2.53 11.16 -21.36
C GLY A 224 3.05 11.55 -19.98
N TYR A 225 2.73 10.78 -18.96
CA TYR A 225 3.23 11.01 -17.60
C TYR A 225 4.74 10.78 -17.48
N ALA A 226 5.28 9.76 -18.13
CA ALA A 226 6.72 9.50 -18.16
C ALA A 226 7.47 10.64 -18.84
N ALA A 227 6.95 11.18 -19.95
CA ALA A 227 7.52 12.34 -20.66
C ALA A 227 7.53 13.61 -19.79
N GLU A 228 6.58 13.75 -18.85
CA GLU A 228 6.53 14.82 -17.85
C GLU A 228 7.41 14.56 -16.62
N GLY A 229 8.20 13.48 -16.59
CA GLY A 229 9.07 13.11 -15.47
C GLY A 229 8.33 12.53 -14.27
N VAL A 230 7.12 12.03 -14.48
CA VAL A 230 6.26 11.39 -13.45
C VAL A 230 5.91 9.97 -13.89
N PRO A 231 6.87 9.02 -13.94
CA PRO A 231 6.56 7.66 -14.32
C PRO A 231 5.60 7.02 -13.30
N VAL A 232 4.69 6.18 -13.81
CA VAL A 232 3.72 5.39 -13.05
C VAL A 232 4.18 3.94 -13.03
N GLU A 233 4.27 3.31 -11.87
CA GLU A 233 4.85 1.99 -11.69
C GLU A 233 3.80 0.85 -11.68
N ALA A 234 2.53 1.18 -11.42
CA ALA A 234 1.42 0.23 -11.46
C ALA A 234 0.12 0.89 -11.89
N LEU A 235 -0.82 0.08 -12.35
CA LEU A 235 -2.18 0.54 -12.65
C LEU A 235 -3.22 -0.52 -12.30
N THR A 236 -4.45 -0.08 -12.07
CA THR A 236 -5.64 -0.93 -12.04
C THR A 236 -6.45 -0.74 -13.32
N THR A 237 -7.26 -1.73 -13.67
CA THR A 237 -8.04 -1.66 -14.91
C THR A 237 -9.32 -0.84 -14.77
N GLN A 238 -9.81 -0.69 -13.55
CA GLN A 238 -11.00 0.07 -13.22
C GLN A 238 -11.08 0.27 -11.71
N ASN A 239 -11.41 1.47 -11.26
CA ASN A 239 -11.87 1.71 -9.90
C ASN A 239 -13.28 1.16 -9.71
N GLU A 240 -13.46 0.33 -8.67
CA GLU A 240 -14.76 -0.21 -8.26
C GLU A 240 -15.54 -0.92 -9.39
N VAL A 241 -15.02 -2.08 -9.77
CA VAL A 241 -15.39 -2.86 -10.96
C VAL A 241 -16.86 -3.31 -11.06
N ASP A 242 -17.63 -3.35 -9.98
CA ASP A 242 -18.97 -3.94 -9.95
C ASP A 242 -20.10 -2.95 -9.65
N THR A 243 -19.80 -1.65 -9.66
CA THR A 243 -20.81 -0.61 -9.42
C THR A 243 -20.80 0.46 -10.49
N ASP A 244 -21.98 1.01 -10.80
CA ASP A 244 -22.13 2.20 -11.66
C ASP A 244 -22.50 3.46 -10.87
N GLN A 245 -22.53 3.37 -9.55
CA GLN A 245 -22.83 4.47 -8.62
C GLN A 245 -24.13 5.22 -8.98
N ASP A 246 -25.12 4.49 -9.48
CA ASP A 246 -26.43 5.02 -9.96
C ASP A 246 -26.29 6.16 -10.98
N GLY A 247 -25.19 6.20 -11.74
CA GLY A 247 -24.89 7.27 -12.70
C GLY A 247 -24.63 8.65 -12.10
N ARG A 248 -24.30 8.73 -10.79
CA ARG A 248 -24.10 10.01 -10.08
C ARG A 248 -22.68 10.53 -10.11
N MET A 249 -21.74 9.71 -10.60
CA MET A 249 -20.30 10.04 -10.68
C MET A 249 -19.64 9.25 -11.81
N PRO A 250 -18.40 9.58 -12.19
CA PRO A 250 -17.62 8.71 -13.07
C PRO A 250 -17.54 7.30 -12.49
N ALA A 251 -18.00 6.31 -13.24
CA ALA A 251 -17.97 4.90 -12.85
C ALA A 251 -18.16 4.02 -14.09
N CYS A 252 -17.77 2.77 -14.02
CA CYS A 252 -17.96 1.82 -15.12
C CYS A 252 -18.04 0.40 -14.59
N ILE A 253 -19.16 -0.27 -14.82
CA ILE A 253 -19.28 -1.69 -14.51
C ILE A 253 -18.36 -2.50 -15.45
N TRP A 254 -17.50 -3.30 -14.84
CA TRP A 254 -16.68 -4.28 -15.49
C TRP A 254 -17.08 -5.69 -15.03
N PRO A 255 -17.84 -6.47 -15.81
CA PRO A 255 -17.98 -7.89 -15.55
C PRO A 255 -16.63 -8.56 -15.40
N GLN A 256 -16.55 -9.60 -14.57
CA GLN A 256 -15.29 -10.31 -14.32
C GLN A 256 -14.62 -10.76 -15.62
N GLU A 257 -15.42 -11.26 -16.57
CA GLU A 257 -14.94 -11.71 -17.87
C GLU A 257 -14.32 -10.57 -18.70
N TYR A 258 -14.81 -9.34 -18.51
CA TYR A 258 -14.24 -8.16 -19.17
C TYR A 258 -12.87 -7.82 -18.63
N GLU A 259 -12.70 -7.87 -17.32
CA GLU A 259 -11.40 -7.66 -16.69
C GLU A 259 -10.39 -8.71 -17.15
N ILE A 260 -10.79 -10.00 -17.13
CA ILE A 260 -9.94 -11.11 -17.59
C ILE A 260 -9.57 -10.93 -19.08
N GLN A 261 -10.54 -10.70 -19.94
CA GLN A 261 -10.30 -10.55 -21.38
C GLN A 261 -9.42 -9.32 -21.67
N PHE A 262 -9.73 -8.19 -21.02
CA PHE A 262 -9.00 -6.95 -21.25
C PHE A 262 -7.52 -7.08 -20.88
N ILE A 263 -7.22 -7.65 -19.70
CA ILE A 263 -5.85 -7.85 -19.26
C ILE A 263 -5.14 -8.88 -20.11
N ARG A 264 -5.74 -10.06 -20.28
CA ARG A 264 -5.13 -11.19 -20.93
C ARG A 264 -4.84 -10.98 -22.41
N ASP A 265 -5.80 -10.37 -23.12
CA ASP A 265 -5.81 -10.33 -24.58
C ASP A 265 -5.43 -8.96 -25.16
N HIS A 266 -5.44 -7.87 -24.35
CA HIS A 266 -5.20 -6.52 -24.84
C HIS A 266 -4.13 -5.77 -24.03
N LEU A 267 -4.38 -5.46 -22.75
CA LEU A 267 -3.51 -4.59 -21.98
C LEU A 267 -2.18 -5.26 -21.61
N GLY A 268 -2.22 -6.51 -21.13
CA GLY A 268 -1.02 -7.24 -20.72
C GLY A 268 -0.01 -7.42 -21.87
N PRO A 269 -0.40 -7.95 -23.04
CA PRO A 269 0.50 -8.06 -24.18
C PRO A 269 1.03 -6.69 -24.67
N LEU A 270 0.20 -5.65 -24.62
CA LEU A 270 0.62 -4.30 -25.02
C LEU A 270 1.70 -3.75 -24.09
N LEU A 271 1.49 -3.84 -22.77
CA LEU A 271 2.45 -3.36 -21.78
C LEU A 271 3.73 -4.22 -21.75
N GLU A 272 3.63 -5.53 -21.95
CA GLU A 272 4.81 -6.41 -22.06
C GLU A 272 5.73 -6.00 -23.23
N SER A 273 5.15 -5.47 -24.31
CA SER A 273 5.89 -4.97 -25.47
C SER A 273 6.33 -3.51 -25.36
N SER A 274 5.88 -2.80 -24.33
CA SER A 274 6.22 -1.38 -24.13
C SER A 274 7.61 -1.19 -23.55
N ALA A 275 8.16 0.01 -23.69
CA ALA A 275 9.47 0.36 -23.11
C ALA A 275 9.41 0.58 -21.58
N THR A 276 8.21 0.79 -21.03
CA THR A 276 8.00 1.11 -19.62
C THR A 276 7.36 -0.08 -18.90
N PRO A 277 8.06 -0.78 -18.01
CA PRO A 277 7.48 -1.86 -17.24
C PRO A 277 6.49 -1.30 -16.21
N VAL A 278 5.22 -1.67 -16.32
CA VAL A 278 4.15 -1.27 -15.42
C VAL A 278 3.42 -2.52 -14.92
N LYS A 279 3.18 -2.61 -13.60
CA LYS A 279 2.42 -3.71 -13.00
C LYS A 279 0.92 -3.48 -13.20
N ILE A 280 0.18 -4.55 -13.49
CA ILE A 280 -1.28 -4.53 -13.52
C ILE A 280 -1.80 -5.11 -12.21
N TRP A 281 -2.69 -4.38 -11.53
CA TRP A 281 -3.37 -4.80 -10.31
C TRP A 281 -4.83 -5.08 -10.61
N LEU A 282 -5.35 -6.17 -10.04
CA LEU A 282 -6.72 -6.65 -10.21
C LEU A 282 -7.66 -5.96 -9.24
N LEU A 283 -8.95 -5.97 -9.53
CA LEU A 283 -10.08 -5.66 -8.70
C LEU A 283 -10.25 -4.16 -8.40
N ASP A 284 -9.38 -3.58 -7.58
CA ASP A 284 -9.48 -2.20 -7.06
C ASP A 284 -10.85 -1.91 -6.42
N HIS A 285 -11.28 -2.80 -5.49
CA HIS A 285 -12.59 -2.74 -4.83
C HIS A 285 -12.63 -3.50 -3.49
N ASN A 286 -13.80 -3.61 -2.90
CA ASN A 286 -14.06 -4.10 -1.56
C ASN A 286 -13.77 -5.59 -1.34
N TYR A 287 -13.56 -5.97 -0.08
CA TYR A 287 -13.17 -7.32 0.32
C TYR A 287 -14.19 -8.41 0.00
N ASP A 288 -15.49 -8.09 -0.02
CA ASP A 288 -16.56 -9.05 -0.32
C ASP A 288 -16.47 -9.63 -1.75
N LEU A 289 -15.73 -8.97 -2.64
CA LEU A 289 -15.46 -9.44 -4.00
C LEU A 289 -14.29 -10.43 -4.11
N TRP A 290 -13.80 -10.97 -2.99
CA TRP A 290 -12.71 -11.95 -2.98
C TRP A 290 -12.95 -13.17 -3.91
N GLY A 291 -14.21 -13.62 -4.04
CA GLY A 291 -14.60 -14.70 -4.96
C GLY A 291 -14.33 -14.36 -6.42
N ARG A 292 -14.59 -13.11 -6.84
CA ARG A 292 -14.23 -12.60 -8.17
C ARG A 292 -12.72 -12.68 -8.41
N VAL A 293 -11.92 -12.31 -7.41
CA VAL A 293 -10.45 -12.40 -7.48
C VAL A 293 -10.00 -13.84 -7.66
N MET A 294 -10.58 -14.80 -6.90
CA MET A 294 -10.27 -16.23 -7.02
C MET A 294 -10.48 -16.73 -8.44
N CYS A 295 -11.66 -16.41 -9.02
CA CYS A 295 -11.95 -16.80 -10.40
C CYS A 295 -11.01 -16.14 -11.43
N SER A 296 -10.62 -14.88 -11.21
CA SER A 296 -9.66 -14.19 -12.11
C SER A 296 -8.28 -14.84 -12.04
N LEU A 297 -7.84 -15.24 -10.84
CA LEU A 297 -6.56 -15.88 -10.62
C LEU A 297 -6.51 -17.37 -11.09
N GLU A 298 -7.65 -18.00 -11.44
CA GLU A 298 -7.66 -19.30 -12.10
C GLU A 298 -7.12 -19.24 -13.54
N ASP A 299 -7.20 -18.08 -14.21
CA ASP A 299 -6.68 -17.92 -15.58
C ASP A 299 -5.15 -17.72 -15.57
N ASP A 300 -4.40 -18.77 -15.90
CA ASP A 300 -2.93 -18.76 -15.96
C ASP A 300 -2.36 -17.71 -16.91
N LYS A 301 -3.08 -17.41 -18.01
CA LYS A 301 -2.63 -16.40 -18.97
C LYS A 301 -2.81 -14.99 -18.40
N LEU A 302 -3.88 -14.75 -17.64
CA LEU A 302 -4.06 -13.49 -16.91
C LEU A 302 -2.96 -13.34 -15.86
N ARG A 303 -2.69 -14.40 -15.04
CA ARG A 303 -1.67 -14.33 -13.98
C ARG A 303 -0.27 -14.00 -14.50
N LYS A 304 0.02 -14.33 -15.75
CA LYS A 304 1.27 -13.90 -16.40
C LYS A 304 1.46 -12.38 -16.35
N TYR A 305 0.37 -11.61 -16.46
CA TYR A 305 0.38 -10.15 -16.54
C TYR A 305 -0.04 -9.47 -15.23
N ALA A 306 -0.94 -10.11 -14.48
CA ALA A 306 -1.53 -9.54 -13.28
C ALA A 306 -1.64 -10.60 -12.17
N ASN A 307 -0.78 -10.49 -11.16
CA ASN A 307 -0.78 -11.34 -9.96
C ASN A 307 -0.70 -10.47 -8.70
N THR A 308 -1.40 -9.35 -8.71
CA THR A 308 -1.47 -8.41 -7.59
C THR A 308 -2.90 -7.93 -7.48
N VAL A 309 -3.42 -7.80 -6.26
CA VAL A 309 -4.80 -7.38 -5.99
C VAL A 309 -4.83 -6.08 -5.22
N ALA A 310 -5.64 -5.15 -5.69
CA ALA A 310 -5.95 -3.88 -5.05
C ALA A 310 -7.28 -3.97 -4.31
N TRP A 311 -7.29 -3.57 -3.02
CA TRP A 311 -8.42 -3.69 -2.12
C TRP A 311 -8.90 -2.35 -1.59
N HIS A 312 -10.23 -2.18 -1.45
CA HIS A 312 -10.85 -1.07 -0.74
C HIS A 312 -11.40 -1.53 0.62
N GLY A 313 -11.54 -0.58 1.55
CA GLY A 313 -11.93 -0.85 2.92
C GLY A 313 -13.35 -0.47 3.30
N TYR A 314 -14.29 -0.36 2.36
CA TYR A 314 -15.63 0.13 2.66
C TYR A 314 -16.63 -0.98 2.98
N TYR A 315 -16.46 -2.18 2.42
CA TYR A 315 -17.38 -3.29 2.62
C TYR A 315 -16.65 -4.63 2.72
N GLY A 316 -17.16 -5.52 3.61
CA GLY A 316 -16.50 -6.79 3.94
C GLY A 316 -15.45 -6.62 5.04
N THR A 317 -14.58 -7.61 5.20
CA THR A 317 -13.56 -7.65 6.24
C THR A 317 -12.21 -8.12 5.68
N PRO A 318 -11.06 -7.64 6.21
CA PRO A 318 -9.72 -7.95 5.70
C PRO A 318 -9.36 -9.44 5.69
N ASP A 319 -10.00 -10.30 6.50
CA ASP A 319 -9.76 -11.75 6.50
C ASP A 319 -10.05 -12.41 5.13
N MET A 320 -10.87 -11.77 4.29
CA MET A 320 -11.11 -12.21 2.92
C MET A 320 -9.84 -12.19 2.07
N MET A 321 -8.91 -11.27 2.35
CA MET A 321 -7.59 -11.24 1.70
C MET A 321 -6.78 -12.49 2.03
N SER A 322 -6.85 -12.97 3.28
CA SER A 322 -6.17 -14.20 3.67
C SER A 322 -6.69 -15.43 2.92
N LYS A 323 -8.00 -15.49 2.60
CA LYS A 323 -8.56 -16.58 1.79
C LYS A 323 -7.94 -16.60 0.38
N VAL A 324 -7.72 -15.44 -0.21
CA VAL A 324 -7.05 -15.34 -1.51
C VAL A 324 -5.58 -15.73 -1.38
N HIS A 325 -4.87 -15.22 -0.37
CA HIS A 325 -3.48 -15.57 -0.13
C HIS A 325 -3.27 -17.07 0.12
N ASP A 326 -4.15 -17.72 0.89
CA ASP A 326 -4.03 -19.16 1.20
C ASP A 326 -4.17 -20.02 -0.07
N ALA A 327 -4.97 -19.57 -1.04
CA ALA A 327 -5.13 -20.25 -2.31
C ALA A 327 -4.03 -19.87 -3.33
N TYR A 328 -3.55 -18.63 -3.30
CA TYR A 328 -2.54 -18.08 -4.20
C TYR A 328 -1.45 -17.33 -3.41
N PRO A 329 -0.50 -18.04 -2.75
CA PRO A 329 0.46 -17.43 -1.83
C PRO A 329 1.42 -16.42 -2.47
N GLU A 330 1.63 -16.49 -3.78
CA GLU A 330 2.49 -15.58 -4.54
C GLU A 330 1.78 -14.27 -4.94
N THR A 331 0.47 -14.15 -4.66
CA THR A 331 -0.31 -12.95 -5.00
C THR A 331 0.02 -11.82 -4.04
N GLU A 332 0.48 -10.70 -4.58
CA GLU A 332 0.70 -9.47 -3.83
C GLU A 332 -0.62 -8.75 -3.56
N MET A 333 -0.73 -8.06 -2.44
CA MET A 333 -1.95 -7.35 -2.03
C MET A 333 -1.65 -5.93 -1.60
N HIS A 334 -2.50 -5.00 -2.00
CA HIS A 334 -2.41 -3.58 -1.67
C HIS A 334 -3.77 -3.06 -1.24
N TRP A 335 -3.81 -2.27 -0.17
CA TRP A 335 -5.01 -1.54 0.20
C TRP A 335 -4.95 -0.17 -0.48
N THR A 336 -5.80 0.01 -1.48
CA THR A 336 -5.68 1.12 -2.44
C THR A 336 -6.65 2.26 -2.18
N GLU A 337 -7.65 2.02 -1.31
CA GLU A 337 -8.59 3.08 -0.95
C GLU A 337 -9.29 2.85 0.39
N GLY A 338 -9.44 3.94 1.15
CA GLY A 338 -10.29 4.11 2.30
C GLY A 338 -10.12 5.53 2.84
N GLY A 339 -11.21 6.23 3.02
CA GLY A 339 -11.21 7.63 3.43
C GLY A 339 -12.15 7.92 4.58
N PRO A 340 -11.87 8.98 5.37
CA PRO A 340 -12.77 9.44 6.42
C PRO A 340 -13.95 10.20 5.81
N ASP A 341 -15.03 10.29 6.58
CA ASP A 341 -16.18 11.14 6.32
C ASP A 341 -16.00 12.46 7.09
N TYR A 342 -15.95 13.60 6.39
CA TYR A 342 -15.76 14.90 7.04
C TYR A 342 -16.97 15.32 7.87
N SER A 343 -18.15 14.74 7.63
CA SER A 343 -19.38 14.98 8.39
C SER A 343 -19.46 14.17 9.70
N ASP A 344 -18.58 13.17 9.89
CA ASP A 344 -18.49 12.41 11.13
C ASP A 344 -17.93 13.33 12.24
N PRO A 345 -18.62 13.47 13.38
CA PRO A 345 -18.11 14.23 14.53
C PRO A 345 -16.73 13.78 15.02
N GLY A 346 -16.37 12.51 14.78
CA GLY A 346 -15.07 11.93 15.10
C GLY A 346 -13.96 12.22 14.09
N TYR A 347 -14.24 12.85 12.95
CA TYR A 347 -13.30 13.03 11.82
C TYR A 347 -11.88 13.46 12.21
N LEU A 348 -11.75 14.35 13.20
CA LEU A 348 -10.45 14.84 13.66
C LEU A 348 -9.80 13.95 14.74
N THR A 349 -10.54 12.97 15.28
CA THR A 349 -10.13 12.21 16.48
C THR A 349 -10.28 10.69 16.32
N ASP A 350 -10.68 10.19 15.17
CA ASP A 350 -10.93 8.78 14.90
C ASP A 350 -9.65 7.96 14.57
N TRP A 351 -8.47 8.46 15.02
CA TRP A 351 -7.18 7.79 14.77
C TRP A 351 -7.12 6.32 15.22
N CYS A 352 -7.87 5.95 16.27
CA CYS A 352 -7.92 4.54 16.69
C CYS A 352 -8.64 3.65 15.70
N LYS A 353 -9.74 4.11 15.12
CA LYS A 353 -10.45 3.43 14.05
C LYS A 353 -9.48 3.15 12.90
N TRP A 354 -8.77 4.20 12.43
CA TRP A 354 -7.83 4.07 11.31
C TRP A 354 -6.61 3.22 11.65
N SER A 355 -6.03 3.39 12.85
CA SER A 355 -4.87 2.61 13.26
C SER A 355 -5.22 1.12 13.43
N GLY A 356 -6.41 0.80 13.95
CA GLY A 356 -6.93 -0.57 14.00
C GLY A 356 -7.11 -1.15 12.59
N THR A 357 -7.75 -0.41 11.69
CA THR A 357 -7.91 -0.79 10.28
C THR A 357 -6.54 -1.07 9.62
N PHE A 358 -5.56 -0.19 9.82
CA PHE A 358 -4.22 -0.37 9.23
C PHE A 358 -3.50 -1.61 9.79
N SER A 359 -3.59 -1.85 11.11
CA SER A 359 -3.06 -3.07 11.70
C SER A 359 -3.70 -4.32 11.10
N ASP A 360 -5.02 -4.30 10.94
CA ASP A 360 -5.79 -5.44 10.46
C ASP A 360 -5.47 -5.77 9.01
N VAL A 361 -5.49 -4.78 8.09
CA VAL A 361 -5.10 -5.03 6.69
C VAL A 361 -3.66 -5.49 6.54
N LEU A 362 -2.73 -4.99 7.38
CA LEU A 362 -1.34 -5.46 7.37
C LEU A 362 -1.22 -6.89 7.89
N LYS A 363 -2.01 -7.31 8.87
CA LYS A 363 -2.08 -8.71 9.31
C LYS A 363 -2.59 -9.63 8.21
N HIS A 364 -3.46 -9.13 7.35
CA HIS A 364 -4.04 -9.87 6.22
C HIS A 364 -3.31 -9.61 4.89
N TRP A 365 -1.97 -9.58 4.93
CA TRP A 365 -1.05 -9.64 3.79
C TRP A 365 -0.89 -8.36 2.96
N CYS A 366 -1.59 -7.27 3.25
CA CYS A 366 -1.38 -6.02 2.54
C CYS A 366 0.06 -5.51 2.67
N ARG A 367 0.58 -4.98 1.57
CA ARG A 367 1.93 -4.43 1.43
C ARG A 367 1.96 -2.91 1.41
N SER A 368 0.83 -2.27 1.18
CA SER A 368 0.69 -0.81 1.24
C SER A 368 -0.69 -0.42 1.72
N ILE A 369 -0.78 0.80 2.26
CA ILE A 369 -2.03 1.43 2.66
C ILE A 369 -2.10 2.81 2.01
N THR A 370 -3.17 3.05 1.23
CA THR A 370 -3.40 4.30 0.51
C THR A 370 -4.74 4.89 0.92
N ALA A 371 -4.71 6.05 1.56
CA ALA A 371 -5.91 6.84 1.85
C ALA A 371 -6.60 7.29 0.56
N TRP A 372 -7.92 7.59 0.65
CA TRP A 372 -8.60 8.20 -0.49
C TRP A 372 -8.01 9.61 -0.74
N ASN A 373 -8.61 10.68 -0.36
CA ASN A 373 -8.08 12.02 -0.69
C ASN A 373 -6.92 12.46 0.22
N LEU A 374 -5.79 12.90 -0.33
CA LEU A 374 -4.71 13.51 0.44
C LEU A 374 -5.15 14.85 1.05
N ALA A 375 -5.89 15.67 0.30
CA ALA A 375 -6.36 16.97 0.77
C ALA A 375 -7.73 17.33 0.19
N LEU A 376 -8.60 17.91 0.98
CA LEU A 376 -9.84 18.54 0.56
C LEU A 376 -10.07 19.80 1.42
N ASP A 377 -11.08 20.61 1.07
CA ASP A 377 -11.50 21.69 1.95
C ASP A 377 -12.43 21.19 3.08
N GLU A 378 -12.88 22.10 3.93
CA GLU A 378 -13.74 21.84 5.09
C GLU A 378 -15.14 21.33 4.74
N HIS A 379 -15.51 21.38 3.46
CA HIS A 379 -16.77 20.89 2.89
C HIS A 379 -16.58 19.65 2.02
N GLY A 380 -15.40 19.02 2.05
CA GLY A 380 -15.05 17.88 1.20
C GLY A 380 -15.03 18.23 -0.29
N ARG A 381 -14.55 19.44 -0.64
CA ARG A 381 -14.54 19.96 -2.03
C ARG A 381 -13.12 20.13 -2.56
N PRO A 382 -12.94 20.17 -3.91
CA PRO A 382 -13.93 19.92 -4.99
C PRO A 382 -14.48 18.49 -4.99
N ASN A 383 -15.76 18.35 -5.32
CA ASN A 383 -16.43 17.04 -5.41
C ASN A 383 -17.60 17.15 -6.41
N ILE A 384 -17.61 16.27 -7.42
CA ILE A 384 -18.69 16.13 -8.41
C ILE A 384 -19.52 14.86 -8.18
N GLY A 385 -19.20 14.07 -7.14
CA GLY A 385 -19.89 12.87 -6.73
C GLY A 385 -20.78 13.06 -5.50
N PRO A 386 -21.39 11.97 -5.01
CA PRO A 386 -22.37 12.02 -3.93
C PRO A 386 -21.80 11.86 -2.52
N PHE A 387 -20.51 11.48 -2.36
CA PHE A 387 -19.97 11.05 -1.07
C PHE A 387 -19.35 12.21 -0.25
N PRO A 388 -19.52 12.21 1.09
CA PRO A 388 -18.97 13.23 1.98
C PRO A 388 -17.57 12.86 2.48
N CYS A 389 -16.62 12.47 1.60
CA CYS A 389 -15.28 12.15 2.07
C CYS A 389 -14.50 13.38 2.50
N GLY A 390 -13.67 13.20 3.54
CA GLY A 390 -12.66 14.16 3.96
C GLY A 390 -11.28 13.81 3.39
N GLY A 391 -10.32 14.70 3.60
CA GLY A 391 -8.92 14.49 3.27
C GLY A 391 -8.09 13.95 4.45
N VAL A 392 -6.90 13.43 4.16
CA VAL A 392 -5.88 13.20 5.19
C VAL A 392 -5.57 14.52 5.89
N VAL A 393 -5.50 15.60 5.13
CA VAL A 393 -5.49 16.99 5.65
C VAL A 393 -6.66 17.78 5.07
N THR A 394 -7.17 18.72 5.85
CA THR A 394 -8.15 19.70 5.40
C THR A 394 -7.46 21.05 5.22
N ILE A 395 -7.67 21.71 4.08
CA ILE A 395 -7.16 23.05 3.80
C ILE A 395 -8.36 23.98 3.68
N ASN A 396 -8.56 24.84 4.68
CA ASN A 396 -9.71 25.73 4.70
C ASN A 396 -9.79 26.59 3.44
N SER A 397 -10.96 26.62 2.80
CA SER A 397 -11.16 27.24 1.50
C SER A 397 -10.91 28.76 1.49
N GLU A 398 -11.10 29.44 2.65
CA GLU A 398 -10.93 30.87 2.82
C GLU A 398 -9.60 31.23 3.49
N THR A 399 -9.37 30.71 4.70
CA THR A 399 -8.23 31.08 5.55
C THR A 399 -6.93 30.39 5.17
N LYS A 400 -7.00 29.26 4.43
CA LYS A 400 -5.87 28.36 4.09
C LYS A 400 -5.24 27.71 5.33
N GLU A 401 -5.91 27.71 6.46
CA GLU A 401 -5.50 26.94 7.63
C GLU A 401 -5.52 25.44 7.31
N ILE A 402 -4.49 24.74 7.79
CA ILE A 402 -4.31 23.30 7.55
C ILE A 402 -4.65 22.54 8.82
N THR A 403 -5.69 21.70 8.74
CA THR A 403 -6.10 20.80 9.82
C THR A 403 -5.79 19.35 9.45
N ARG A 404 -5.38 18.55 10.42
CA ARG A 404 -5.01 17.15 10.25
C ARG A 404 -6.11 16.25 10.78
N SER A 405 -6.57 15.29 9.97
CA SER A 405 -7.63 14.35 10.33
C SER A 405 -7.14 13.27 11.32
N GLY A 406 -8.06 12.50 11.89
CA GLY A 406 -7.71 11.31 12.67
C GLY A 406 -6.92 10.29 11.85
N GLN A 407 -7.23 10.15 10.56
CA GLN A 407 -6.48 9.27 9.65
C GLN A 407 -5.01 9.73 9.48
N TYR A 408 -4.75 11.05 9.41
CA TYR A 408 -3.37 11.58 9.41
C TYR A 408 -2.59 11.12 10.64
N TRP A 409 -3.19 11.22 11.83
CA TRP A 409 -2.51 10.83 13.07
C TRP A 409 -2.32 9.32 13.19
N ALA A 410 -3.23 8.53 12.63
CA ALA A 410 -3.01 7.09 12.49
C ALA A 410 -1.80 6.81 11.59
N PHE A 411 -1.73 7.40 10.39
CA PHE A 411 -0.58 7.24 9.50
C PHE A 411 0.75 7.58 10.17
N ALA A 412 0.79 8.57 11.04
CA ALA A 412 2.02 8.96 11.72
C ALA A 412 2.68 7.80 12.50
N HIS A 413 1.89 6.87 13.06
CA HIS A 413 2.39 5.70 13.76
C HIS A 413 2.94 4.60 12.86
N TYR A 414 2.71 4.68 11.55
CA TYR A 414 3.21 3.75 10.56
C TYR A 414 4.27 4.40 9.68
N SER A 415 3.91 5.41 8.93
CA SER A 415 4.75 5.95 7.86
C SER A 415 6.02 6.67 8.36
N ARG A 416 5.98 7.29 9.56
CA ARG A 416 7.17 7.93 10.15
C ARG A 416 8.26 6.93 10.56
N VAL A 417 7.90 5.70 10.86
CA VAL A 417 8.81 4.72 11.50
C VAL A 417 9.00 3.43 10.70
N VAL A 418 8.07 3.07 9.82
CA VAL A 418 8.17 1.89 8.95
C VAL A 418 8.75 2.29 7.61
N ARG A 419 9.81 1.60 7.17
CA ARG A 419 10.50 1.88 5.91
C ARG A 419 10.09 0.91 4.81
N ARG A 420 10.19 1.33 3.55
CA ARG A 420 10.02 0.45 2.41
C ARG A 420 10.92 -0.77 2.54
N GLY A 421 10.37 -1.97 2.29
CA GLY A 421 11.09 -3.23 2.46
C GLY A 421 11.03 -3.80 3.88
N ALA A 422 10.44 -3.09 4.85
CA ALA A 422 10.15 -3.66 6.17
C ALA A 422 9.36 -4.96 6.01
N ARG A 423 9.60 -5.93 6.90
CA ARG A 423 8.86 -7.19 6.92
C ARG A 423 7.95 -7.26 8.15
N ARG A 424 6.70 -7.61 7.93
CA ARG A 424 5.83 -7.99 9.06
C ARG A 424 6.38 -9.25 9.71
N PHE A 425 6.35 -9.29 11.04
CA PHE A 425 6.65 -10.49 11.80
C PHE A 425 5.52 -10.78 12.80
N ASP A 426 5.55 -11.96 13.40
CA ASP A 426 4.44 -12.43 14.18
C ASP A 426 4.35 -11.75 15.54
N SER A 427 3.11 -11.41 15.93
CA SER A 427 2.75 -10.82 17.22
C SER A 427 1.36 -11.27 17.64
N GLU A 428 1.19 -11.59 18.91
CA GLU A 428 -0.03 -12.19 19.47
C GLU A 428 -0.48 -11.48 20.74
N SER A 429 -1.79 -11.29 20.90
CA SER A 429 -2.45 -10.86 22.12
C SER A 429 -3.78 -11.56 22.30
N ALA A 430 -4.15 -11.90 23.53
CA ALA A 430 -5.46 -12.45 23.87
C ALA A 430 -6.52 -11.36 24.12
N ALA A 431 -6.12 -10.09 24.19
CA ALA A 431 -7.03 -8.98 24.44
C ALA A 431 -7.72 -8.55 23.13
N ALA A 432 -9.04 -8.75 23.04
CA ALA A 432 -9.83 -8.51 21.85
C ALA A 432 -9.92 -7.02 21.40
N ASP A 433 -9.69 -6.11 22.35
CA ASP A 433 -9.71 -4.65 22.12
C ASP A 433 -8.30 -4.04 21.97
N LEU A 434 -7.32 -4.90 21.67
CA LEU A 434 -5.93 -4.52 21.45
C LEU A 434 -5.49 -4.90 20.03
N GLU A 435 -5.63 -3.97 19.11
CA GLU A 435 -5.10 -4.15 17.76
C GLU A 435 -3.60 -3.88 17.74
N HIS A 436 -2.86 -4.68 16.97
CA HIS A 436 -1.41 -4.52 16.90
C HIS A 436 -0.83 -5.10 15.62
N VAL A 437 0.31 -4.57 15.20
CA VAL A 437 1.14 -5.13 14.13
C VAL A 437 2.62 -4.88 14.42
N ALA A 438 3.45 -5.89 14.15
CA ALA A 438 4.89 -5.83 14.35
C ALA A 438 5.63 -5.93 13.02
N LEU A 439 6.61 -5.05 12.83
CA LEU A 439 7.38 -4.92 11.59
C LEU A 439 8.88 -4.80 11.92
N GLU A 440 9.72 -5.24 11.01
CA GLU A 440 11.16 -5.06 11.07
C GLU A 440 11.66 -4.36 9.82
N ASN A 441 12.26 -3.20 10.02
CA ASN A 441 12.86 -2.40 8.96
C ASN A 441 14.09 -3.10 8.34
N PRO A 442 14.52 -2.73 7.13
CA PRO A 442 15.71 -3.31 6.50
C PRO A 442 17.01 -3.16 7.30
N ASP A 443 17.10 -2.16 8.17
CA ASP A 443 18.22 -1.91 9.08
C ASP A 443 18.17 -2.73 10.38
N GLY A 444 17.12 -3.58 10.54
CA GLY A 444 16.89 -4.40 11.72
C GLY A 444 16.13 -3.70 12.85
N GLN A 445 15.77 -2.42 12.71
CA GLN A 445 14.91 -1.75 13.69
C GLN A 445 13.53 -2.41 13.72
N GLN A 446 13.08 -2.78 14.90
CA GLN A 446 11.74 -3.34 15.10
C GLN A 446 10.75 -2.23 15.48
N VAL A 447 9.60 -2.25 14.84
CA VAL A 447 8.50 -1.31 15.06
C VAL A 447 7.28 -2.12 15.49
N LEU A 448 6.66 -1.70 16.58
CA LEU A 448 5.39 -2.23 17.05
C LEU A 448 4.38 -1.09 17.13
N VAL A 449 3.28 -1.21 16.40
CA VAL A 449 2.12 -0.33 16.54
C VAL A 449 1.06 -1.05 17.37
N VAL A 450 0.53 -0.36 18.37
CA VAL A 450 -0.50 -0.89 19.25
C VAL A 450 -1.63 0.12 19.38
N THR A 451 -2.85 -0.34 19.14
CA THR A 451 -4.07 0.44 19.26
C THR A 451 -4.95 -0.16 20.34
N ASN A 452 -5.19 0.56 21.42
CA ASN A 452 -6.10 0.15 22.48
C ASN A 452 -7.46 0.84 22.29
N THR A 453 -8.47 0.09 21.86
CA THR A 453 -9.85 0.58 21.67
C THR A 453 -10.70 0.43 22.94
N GLY A 454 -10.18 -0.28 23.94
CA GLY A 454 -10.83 -0.50 25.22
C GLY A 454 -10.44 0.48 26.31
N ALA A 455 -10.76 0.12 27.55
CA ALA A 455 -10.43 0.90 28.74
C ALA A 455 -8.90 1.06 28.91
N ARG A 456 -8.49 2.09 29.66
CA ARG A 456 -7.09 2.29 30.01
C ARG A 456 -6.54 1.08 30.76
N ARG A 457 -5.40 0.53 30.28
CA ARG A 457 -4.76 -0.67 30.83
C ARG A 457 -3.25 -0.58 30.79
N THR A 458 -2.60 -1.47 31.55
CA THR A 458 -1.15 -1.72 31.42
C THR A 458 -0.93 -2.91 30.51
N ILE A 459 -0.17 -2.72 29.46
CA ILE A 459 0.18 -3.77 28.50
C ILE A 459 1.60 -4.24 28.80
N GLU A 460 1.78 -5.55 28.90
CA GLU A 460 3.09 -6.19 29.04
C GLU A 460 3.54 -6.72 27.68
N LEU A 461 4.51 -6.04 27.08
CA LEU A 461 5.16 -6.52 25.86
C LEU A 461 6.20 -7.57 26.21
N ARG A 462 6.17 -8.70 25.51
CA ARG A 462 7.12 -9.82 25.71
C ARG A 462 7.91 -10.09 24.44
N LEU A 463 9.23 -10.16 24.60
CA LEU A 463 10.17 -10.58 23.57
C LEU A 463 11.10 -11.64 24.21
N ALA A 464 10.97 -12.89 23.81
CA ALA A 464 11.66 -14.02 24.44
C ALA A 464 11.48 -14.02 25.98
N ASN A 465 12.57 -13.96 26.74
CA ASN A 465 12.55 -13.95 28.22
C ASN A 465 12.50 -12.53 28.83
N MET A 466 12.34 -11.51 27.98
CA MET A 466 12.27 -10.11 28.41
C MET A 466 10.84 -9.59 28.31
N ALA A 467 10.49 -8.68 29.20
CA ALA A 467 9.21 -7.97 29.17
C ALA A 467 9.42 -6.49 29.47
N LEU A 468 8.54 -5.66 28.93
CA LEU A 468 8.39 -4.29 29.34
C LEU A 468 6.90 -3.97 29.55
N ARG A 469 6.61 -2.98 30.37
CA ARG A 469 5.23 -2.55 30.62
C ARG A 469 5.06 -1.11 30.19
N PHE A 470 3.96 -0.85 29.49
CA PHE A 470 3.52 0.49 29.12
C PHE A 470 2.02 0.63 29.40
N GLN A 471 1.58 1.88 29.58
CA GLN A 471 0.16 2.14 29.81
C GLN A 471 -0.52 2.47 28.49
N GLY A 472 -1.43 1.62 28.08
CA GLY A 472 -2.40 1.91 27.03
C GLY A 472 -3.45 2.90 27.57
N ARG A 473 -3.47 4.14 27.08
CA ARG A 473 -4.45 5.14 27.48
C ARG A 473 -5.75 4.92 26.72
N GLN A 474 -6.89 5.08 27.43
CA GLN A 474 -8.20 5.11 26.78
C GLN A 474 -8.32 6.40 25.98
N ILE A 475 -8.82 6.29 24.76
CA ILE A 475 -9.24 7.42 23.96
C ILE A 475 -10.73 7.62 24.21
N ARG A 476 -11.11 8.80 24.64
CA ARG A 476 -12.50 9.25 24.70
C ARG A 476 -12.79 10.12 23.51
#